data_5619cd2ca42a1d9735c554b500068a98
#
_entry.id   5619cd2ca42a1d9735c554b500068a98
#
_cell.length_a   1.000
_cell.length_b   1.000
_cell.length_c   1.000
_cell.angle_alpha   90.00
_cell.angle_beta   90.00
_cell.angle_gamma   90.00
#
_symmetry.space_group_name_H-M   'P 1'
#
loop_
_entity.id
_entity.type
_entity.pdbx_description
1 polymer ?
#
loop_
_entity_poly.entity_id
_entity_poly.type
_entity_poly.pdbx_seq_one_letter_code
_entity_poly.pdbx_strand_id
1 'polypeptide(L)'
;MKLFFTENFVRDYQALPDHLQKTVDGKLKLFLSSQRHPSLKIKKMQDPRDIWEGRITKGYRFTFQMEGEVCILRRLGTHDILRTP
;
A
#
# COMPACT_ATOMS: atom_id res chain seq x y z
N MET A 1 -14.48 4.75 0.17
CA MET A 1 -13.09 4.99 -0.26
C MET A 1 -12.87 4.39 -1.64
N LYS A 2 -12.19 5.12 -2.51
CA LYS A 2 -11.79 4.63 -3.83
C LYS A 2 -10.27 4.49 -3.87
N LEU A 3 -9.78 3.48 -4.59
CA LEU A 3 -8.34 3.29 -4.78
C LEU A 3 -7.93 3.87 -6.13
N PHE A 4 -6.86 4.65 -6.12
CA PHE A 4 -6.20 5.13 -7.34
C PHE A 4 -4.79 4.51 -7.40
N PHE A 5 -4.50 3.79 -8.47
CA PHE A 5 -3.22 3.10 -8.65
C PHE A 5 -2.29 3.98 -9.49
N THR A 6 -1.21 4.47 -8.88
CA THR A 6 -0.20 5.22 -9.64
C THR A 6 0.56 4.28 -10.57
N GLU A 7 1.24 4.84 -11.56
CA GLU A 7 2.09 4.06 -12.46
C GLU A 7 3.16 3.27 -11.70
N ASN A 8 3.77 3.90 -10.70
CA ASN A 8 4.79 3.23 -9.89
C ASN A 8 4.22 2.04 -9.15
N PHE A 9 3.02 2.18 -8.57
CA PHE A 9 2.37 1.08 -7.88
C PHE A 9 2.06 -0.08 -8.84
N VAL A 10 1.53 0.24 -10.02
CA VAL A 10 1.22 -0.79 -11.03
C VAL A 10 2.49 -1.52 -11.46
N ARG A 11 3.57 -0.79 -11.71
CA ARG A 11 4.86 -1.41 -12.04
C ARG A 11 5.36 -2.32 -10.93
N ASP A 12 5.30 -1.85 -9.70
CA ASP A 12 5.70 -2.64 -8.53
C ASP A 12 4.87 -3.93 -8.44
N TYR A 13 3.55 -3.81 -8.64
CA TYR A 13 2.63 -4.95 -8.60
C TYR A 13 2.95 -5.97 -9.69
N GLN A 14 3.16 -5.50 -10.91
CA GLN A 14 3.46 -6.38 -12.05
C GLN A 14 4.78 -7.13 -11.90
N ALA A 15 5.71 -6.59 -11.11
CA ALA A 15 6.99 -7.24 -10.85
C ALA A 15 6.91 -8.34 -9.79
N LEU A 16 5.78 -8.46 -9.07
CA LEU A 16 5.62 -9.48 -8.04
C LEU A 16 5.22 -10.81 -8.65
N PRO A 17 5.67 -11.93 -8.05
CA PRO A 17 5.17 -13.24 -8.45
C PRO A 17 3.69 -13.37 -8.11
N ASP A 18 3.01 -14.29 -8.82
CA ASP A 18 1.56 -14.44 -8.75
C ASP A 18 1.03 -14.61 -7.33
N HIS A 19 1.70 -15.41 -6.50
CA HIS A 19 1.24 -15.65 -5.14
C HIS A 19 1.26 -14.38 -4.28
N LEU A 20 2.22 -13.49 -4.52
CA LEU A 20 2.28 -12.20 -3.82
C LEU A 20 1.23 -11.24 -4.34
N GLN A 21 0.97 -11.24 -5.65
CA GLN A 21 -0.11 -10.44 -6.22
C GLN A 21 -1.46 -10.82 -5.59
N LYS A 22 -1.73 -12.10 -5.40
CA LYS A 22 -2.95 -12.56 -4.75
C LYS A 22 -3.03 -12.07 -3.30
N THR A 23 -1.91 -12.10 -2.60
CA THR A 23 -1.85 -11.59 -1.23
C THR A 23 -2.13 -10.08 -1.18
N VAL A 24 -1.56 -9.33 -2.12
CA VAL A 24 -1.83 -7.89 -2.26
C VAL A 24 -3.32 -7.66 -2.50
N ASP A 25 -3.91 -8.40 -3.43
CA ASP A 25 -5.33 -8.27 -3.76
C ASP A 25 -6.20 -8.46 -2.52
N GLY A 26 -5.91 -9.50 -1.73
CA GLY A 26 -6.64 -9.76 -0.50
C GLY A 26 -6.48 -8.66 0.55
N LYS A 27 -5.26 -8.13 0.69
CA LYS A 27 -4.99 -7.06 1.65
C LYS A 27 -5.64 -5.74 1.24
N LEU A 28 -5.66 -5.43 -0.05
CA LEU A 28 -6.33 -4.22 -0.52
C LEU A 28 -7.85 -4.32 -0.37
N LYS A 29 -8.43 -5.51 -0.56
CA LYS A 29 -9.85 -5.74 -0.25
C LYS A 29 -10.14 -5.51 1.23
N LEU A 30 -9.27 -6.04 2.10
CA LEU A 30 -9.39 -5.83 3.54
C LEU A 30 -9.28 -4.34 3.88
N PHE A 31 -8.36 -3.64 3.27
CA PHE A 31 -8.16 -2.21 3.47
C PHE A 31 -9.42 -1.42 3.08
N LEU A 32 -10.07 -1.79 1.99
CA LEU A 32 -11.32 -1.16 1.57
C LEU A 32 -12.44 -1.38 2.56
N SER A 33 -12.52 -2.58 3.15
CA SER A 33 -13.60 -2.92 4.07
C SER A 33 -13.31 -2.50 5.51
N SER A 34 -12.04 -2.45 5.90
CA SER A 34 -11.64 -2.13 7.28
C SER A 34 -10.26 -1.48 7.26
N GLN A 35 -10.23 -0.17 7.09
CA GLN A 35 -8.98 0.60 6.95
C GLN A 35 -8.06 0.45 8.15
N ARG A 36 -8.61 0.16 9.33
CA ARG A 36 -7.83 0.06 10.57
C ARG A 36 -7.67 -1.37 11.06
N HIS A 37 -7.87 -2.34 10.19
CA HIS A 37 -7.66 -3.73 10.57
C HIS A 37 -6.22 -3.92 11.07
N PRO A 38 -6.03 -4.57 12.25
CA PRO A 38 -4.69 -4.65 12.87
C PRO A 38 -3.62 -5.30 11.99
N SER A 39 -4.00 -6.25 11.14
CA SER A 39 -3.03 -6.93 10.27
C SER A 39 -2.39 -6.02 9.23
N LEU A 40 -3.03 -4.90 8.91
CA LEU A 40 -2.50 -3.92 7.94
C LEU A 40 -1.42 -3.03 8.54
N LYS A 41 -1.37 -2.92 9.86
CA LYS A 41 -0.38 -2.11 10.56
C LYS A 41 -0.20 -0.72 9.95
N ILE A 42 -1.33 -0.06 9.68
CA ILE A 42 -1.34 1.27 9.06
C ILE A 42 -0.69 2.26 10.01
N LYS A 43 0.26 3.02 9.49
CA LYS A 43 0.86 4.11 10.25
C LYS A 43 1.33 5.24 9.34
N LYS A 44 1.31 6.46 9.88
CA LYS A 44 1.80 7.62 9.15
C LYS A 44 3.32 7.65 9.18
N MET A 45 3.93 7.90 8.03
CA MET A 45 5.37 8.06 7.91
C MET A 45 5.78 9.47 8.31
N GLN A 46 7.05 9.64 8.69
CA GLN A 46 7.62 10.96 8.91
C GLN A 46 8.04 11.56 7.58
N ASP A 47 7.05 12.04 6.83
CA ASP A 47 7.25 12.61 5.50
C ASP A 47 6.29 13.78 5.36
N PRO A 48 6.78 14.97 4.94
CA PRO A 48 5.93 16.17 4.84
C PRO A 48 4.79 16.04 3.81
N ARG A 49 4.81 15.03 2.96
CA ARG A 49 3.76 14.79 1.97
C ARG A 49 2.57 14.01 2.52
N ASP A 50 2.52 13.76 3.83
CA ASP A 50 1.46 12.97 4.46
C ASP A 50 1.32 11.58 3.86
N ILE A 51 2.44 10.88 3.75
CA ILE A 51 2.48 9.52 3.24
C ILE A 51 2.28 8.53 4.38
N TRP A 52 1.47 7.51 4.13
CA TRP A 52 1.18 6.42 5.06
C TRP A 52 1.74 5.12 4.53
N GLU A 53 2.02 4.20 5.43
CA GLU A 53 2.40 2.84 5.05
C GLU A 53 1.42 1.82 5.61
N GLY A 54 1.30 0.71 4.89
CA GLY A 54 0.54 -0.45 5.34
C GLY A 54 1.33 -1.72 5.06
N ARG A 55 0.95 -2.81 5.73
CA ARG A 55 1.62 -4.10 5.60
C ARG A 55 0.83 -5.03 4.70
N ILE A 56 1.51 -5.62 3.72
CA ILE A 56 0.98 -6.71 2.90
C ILE A 56 1.30 -8.05 3.57
N THR A 57 2.61 -8.30 3.77
CA THR A 57 3.13 -9.43 4.53
C THR A 57 4.23 -8.93 5.45
N LYS A 58 4.86 -9.82 6.19
CA LYS A 58 6.00 -9.44 7.03
C LYS A 58 7.11 -8.77 6.21
N GLY A 59 7.31 -9.18 4.96
CA GLY A 59 8.37 -8.66 4.11
C GLY A 59 7.95 -7.61 3.09
N TYR A 60 6.66 -7.35 2.94
CA TYR A 60 6.15 -6.44 1.91
C TYR A 60 5.25 -5.37 2.51
N ARG A 61 5.39 -4.15 1.97
CA ARG A 61 4.67 -2.96 2.40
C ARG A 61 4.05 -2.26 1.21
N PHE A 62 3.06 -1.41 1.48
CA PHE A 62 2.58 -0.46 0.49
C PHE A 62 2.53 0.93 1.10
N THR A 63 2.60 1.95 0.25
CA THR A 63 2.52 3.34 0.67
C THR A 63 1.36 4.01 -0.03
N PHE A 64 0.75 4.98 0.65
CA PHE A 64 -0.41 5.66 0.10
C PHE A 64 -0.57 7.05 0.68
N GLN A 65 -1.37 7.85 0.01
CA GLN A 65 -1.83 9.15 0.49
C GLN A 65 -3.35 9.19 0.40
N MET A 66 -3.98 9.89 1.32
CA MET A 66 -5.43 10.11 1.26
C MET A 66 -5.71 11.50 0.72
N GLU A 67 -6.60 11.57 -0.25
CA GLU A 67 -7.08 12.82 -0.82
C GLU A 67 -8.60 12.77 -0.84
N GLY A 68 -9.24 13.32 0.20
CA GLY A 68 -10.67 13.13 0.38
C GLY A 68 -10.98 11.66 0.55
N GLU A 69 -11.86 11.13 -0.29
CA GLU A 69 -12.24 9.72 -0.27
C GLU A 69 -11.40 8.85 -1.20
N VAL A 70 -10.39 9.44 -1.84
CA VAL A 70 -9.52 8.70 -2.74
C VAL A 70 -8.23 8.33 -2.02
N CYS A 71 -7.89 7.04 -2.05
CA CYS A 71 -6.62 6.53 -1.56
C CYS A 71 -5.68 6.38 -2.75
N ILE A 72 -4.63 7.17 -2.78
CA ILE A 72 -3.63 7.15 -3.85
C ILE A 72 -2.55 6.15 -3.44
N LEU A 73 -2.50 5.00 -4.12
CA LEU A 73 -1.50 3.97 -3.87
C LEU A 73 -0.22 4.33 -4.62
N ARG A 74 0.86 4.55 -3.85
CA ARG A 74 2.11 5.12 -4.39
C ARG A 74 3.14 4.07 -4.73
N ARG A 75 3.45 3.18 -3.79
CA ARG A 75 4.48 2.17 -3.94
C ARG A 75 4.06 0.85 -3.30
N LEU A 76 4.70 -0.22 -3.77
CA LEU A 76 4.47 -1.57 -3.27
C LEU A 76 5.79 -2.34 -3.38
N GLY A 77 6.25 -2.93 -2.29
CA GLY A 77 7.51 -3.67 -2.33
C GLY A 77 8.01 -4.02 -0.95
N THR A 78 9.29 -4.34 -0.88
CA THR A 78 9.96 -4.62 0.38
C THR A 78 10.14 -3.33 1.19
N HIS A 79 10.73 -3.46 2.37
CA HIS A 79 11.03 -2.30 3.23
C HIS A 79 11.79 -1.20 2.49
N ASP A 80 12.50 -1.52 1.41
CA ASP A 80 13.28 -0.55 0.65
C ASP A 80 12.43 0.56 0.05
N ILE A 81 11.15 0.32 -0.24
CA ILE A 81 10.28 1.38 -0.77
C ILE A 81 10.08 2.53 0.22
N LEU A 82 10.36 2.32 1.50
CA LEU A 82 10.19 3.36 2.51
C LEU A 82 11.22 4.48 2.36
N ARG A 83 12.27 4.28 1.57
CA ARG A 83 13.25 5.32 1.22
C ARG A 83 12.71 6.23 0.12
N THR A 84 11.87 5.69 -0.76
CA THR A 84 11.27 6.42 -1.89
C THR A 84 9.77 6.14 -1.92
N PRO A 85 9.08 6.49 -0.85
CA PRO A 85 7.68 6.13 -0.75
C PRO A 85 6.84 6.91 -1.76
#